data_531a0d29c8be737ffece1a20cc8f4a22
#
_entry.id   531a0d29c8be737ffece1a20cc8f4a22
#
_cell.length_a   1.000
_cell.length_b   1.000
_cell.length_c   1.000
_cell.angle_alpha   90.00
_cell.angle_beta   90.00
_cell.angle_gamma   90.00
#
_symmetry.space_group_name_H-M   'P 1'
#
loop_
_entity.id
_entity.type
_entity.pdbx_description
1 polymer ?
#
loop_
_entity_poly.entity_id
_entity_poly.type
_entity_poly.pdbx_seq_one_letter_code
_entity_poly.pdbx_strand_id
1 'polypeptide(L)'
;MFSNSCRQRKNDGSVFIIFEDYVKFGWAFAIQFLFLSVYCIFVIAGFLSKETIDEVHNKVKDKTSFIKLLRADTEMLVTKCSDPELKGKLKTLAEEVRFSDPMSNEALFELEKEITLAVSECSELLDSNDLAKASEVCDKASLMLKERNKKCKALK
;
A
#
# COMPACT_ATOMS: atom_id res chain seq x y z
N MET A 1 -31.42 78.57 -30.80
CA MET A 1 -31.36 77.17 -31.36
C MET A 1 -29.93 76.65 -31.27
N PHE A 2 -29.35 76.70 -30.08
CA PHE A 2 -27.98 76.22 -29.83
C PHE A 2 -27.88 75.80 -28.34
N SER A 3 -28.41 74.61 -27.96
CA SER A 3 -28.24 74.17 -26.60
C SER A 3 -28.27 72.61 -26.39
N ASN A 4 -28.25 71.83 -27.49
CA ASN A 4 -28.30 70.35 -27.32
C ASN A 4 -27.03 69.59 -27.73
N SER A 5 -26.00 70.30 -28.27
CA SER A 5 -24.80 69.61 -28.78
C SER A 5 -23.73 69.33 -27.74
N CYS A 6 -23.81 69.98 -26.56
CA CYS A 6 -22.76 69.86 -25.52
C CYS A 6 -23.04 68.76 -24.49
N ARG A 7 -24.26 68.24 -24.42
CA ARG A 7 -24.67 67.24 -23.40
C ARG A 7 -24.39 65.81 -23.82
N GLN A 8 -24.31 65.54 -25.14
CA GLN A 8 -24.12 64.21 -25.66
C GLN A 8 -22.66 63.73 -25.62
N ARG A 9 -21.69 64.67 -25.70
CA ARG A 9 -20.26 64.32 -25.69
C ARG A 9 -19.72 63.95 -24.29
N LYS A 10 -20.45 64.20 -23.21
CA LYS A 10 -20.06 63.83 -21.83
C LYS A 10 -20.43 62.39 -21.46
N ASN A 11 -21.47 61.84 -22.12
CA ASN A 11 -21.91 60.49 -21.83
C ASN A 11 -21.06 59.42 -22.54
N ASP A 12 -20.55 59.70 -23.73
CA ASP A 12 -19.75 58.75 -24.51
C ASP A 12 -18.37 58.51 -23.90
N GLY A 13 -17.76 59.55 -23.27
CA GLY A 13 -16.51 59.41 -22.58
C GLY A 13 -16.60 58.60 -21.26
N SER A 14 -17.73 58.73 -20.56
CA SER A 14 -17.93 58.01 -19.30
C SER A 14 -18.17 56.49 -19.53
N VAL A 15 -18.90 56.14 -20.63
CA VAL A 15 -19.14 54.77 -21.01
C VAL A 15 -17.83 54.08 -21.49
N PHE A 16 -16.99 54.86 -22.19
CA PHE A 16 -15.71 54.35 -22.71
C PHE A 16 -14.72 54.03 -21.58
N ILE A 17 -14.66 54.91 -20.56
CA ILE A 17 -13.80 54.71 -19.38
C ILE A 17 -14.25 53.49 -18.56
N ILE A 18 -15.56 53.31 -18.39
CA ILE A 18 -16.11 52.14 -17.69
C ILE A 18 -15.81 50.84 -18.48
N PHE A 19 -15.82 50.87 -19.81
CA PHE A 19 -15.53 49.76 -20.65
C PHE A 19 -14.05 49.35 -20.60
N GLU A 20 -13.13 50.36 -20.58
CA GLU A 20 -11.69 50.11 -20.42
C GLU A 20 -11.36 49.48 -19.05
N ASP A 21 -11.99 49.90 -17.99
CA ASP A 21 -11.79 49.31 -16.66
C ASP A 21 -12.38 47.90 -16.58
N TYR A 22 -13.50 47.63 -17.21
CA TYR A 22 -14.08 46.28 -17.32
C TYR A 22 -13.20 45.30 -18.11
N VAL A 23 -12.57 45.74 -19.18
CA VAL A 23 -11.63 44.95 -19.97
C VAL A 23 -10.35 44.66 -19.16
N LYS A 24 -9.81 45.62 -18.43
CA LYS A 24 -8.66 45.44 -17.55
C LYS A 24 -8.97 44.46 -16.41
N PHE A 25 -10.15 44.58 -15.79
CA PHE A 25 -10.62 43.67 -14.77
C PHE A 25 -10.83 42.24 -15.34
N GLY A 26 -11.41 42.12 -16.52
CA GLY A 26 -11.60 40.83 -17.21
C GLY A 26 -10.29 40.08 -17.46
N TRP A 27 -9.25 40.79 -17.90
CA TRP A 27 -7.90 40.22 -18.07
C TRP A 27 -7.30 39.73 -16.75
N ALA A 28 -7.46 40.50 -15.66
CA ALA A 28 -6.98 40.10 -14.36
C ALA A 28 -7.66 38.80 -13.87
N PHE A 29 -8.98 38.70 -14.05
CA PHE A 29 -9.71 37.46 -13.73
C PHE A 29 -9.30 36.29 -14.62
N ALA A 30 -9.08 36.49 -15.92
CA ALA A 30 -8.66 35.45 -16.85
C ALA A 30 -7.27 34.89 -16.45
N ILE A 31 -6.33 35.75 -16.10
CA ILE A 31 -4.99 35.35 -15.61
C ILE A 31 -5.11 34.60 -14.29
N GLN A 32 -5.93 35.09 -13.36
CA GLN A 32 -6.17 34.44 -12.07
C GLN A 32 -6.76 33.03 -12.24
N PHE A 33 -7.73 32.88 -13.13
CA PHE A 33 -8.35 31.58 -13.45
C PHE A 33 -7.36 30.61 -14.07
N LEU A 34 -6.47 31.10 -14.92
CA LEU A 34 -5.42 30.31 -15.55
C LEU A 34 -4.42 29.78 -14.49
N PHE A 35 -3.98 30.62 -13.56
CA PHE A 35 -3.14 30.19 -12.46
C PHE A 35 -3.83 29.17 -11.55
N LEU A 36 -5.10 29.38 -11.25
CA LEU A 36 -5.88 28.46 -10.42
C LEU A 36 -6.03 27.09 -11.11
N SER A 37 -6.28 27.07 -12.41
CA SER A 37 -6.40 25.82 -13.17
C SER A 37 -5.10 25.03 -13.22
N VAL A 38 -3.96 25.70 -13.44
CA VAL A 38 -2.63 25.09 -13.39
C VAL A 38 -2.35 24.55 -11.98
N TYR A 39 -2.66 25.29 -10.94
CA TYR A 39 -2.50 24.83 -9.56
C TYR A 39 -3.34 23.59 -9.27
N CYS A 40 -4.60 23.55 -9.70
CA CYS A 40 -5.46 22.36 -9.55
C CYS A 40 -4.87 21.13 -10.26
N ILE A 41 -4.33 21.31 -11.48
CA ILE A 41 -3.69 20.22 -12.22
C ILE A 41 -2.48 19.67 -11.44
N PHE A 42 -1.63 20.55 -10.87
CA PHE A 42 -0.49 20.12 -10.06
C PHE A 42 -0.91 19.39 -8.79
N VAL A 43 -1.97 19.85 -8.12
CA VAL A 43 -2.51 19.20 -6.93
C VAL A 43 -3.04 17.80 -7.28
N ILE A 44 -3.84 17.68 -8.34
CA ILE A 44 -4.39 16.40 -8.79
C ILE A 44 -3.27 15.44 -9.22
N ALA A 45 -2.28 15.92 -9.99
CA ALA A 45 -1.11 15.12 -10.39
C ALA A 45 -0.31 14.65 -9.17
N GLY A 46 -0.16 15.49 -8.15
CA GLY A 46 0.51 15.12 -6.89
C GLY A 46 -0.24 14.06 -6.10
N PHE A 47 -1.57 14.11 -6.07
CA PHE A 47 -2.40 13.08 -5.42
C PHE A 47 -2.35 11.75 -6.17
N LEU A 48 -2.47 11.75 -7.50
CA LEU A 48 -2.40 10.55 -8.33
C LEU A 48 -1.02 9.88 -8.25
N SER A 49 0.06 10.66 -8.16
CA SER A 49 1.41 10.12 -8.00
C SER A 49 1.60 9.42 -6.65
N LYS A 50 0.97 9.88 -5.59
CA LYS A 50 1.02 9.21 -4.27
C LYS A 50 0.31 7.86 -4.29
N GLU A 51 -0.89 7.77 -4.85
CA GLU A 51 -1.63 6.51 -4.93
C GLU A 51 -0.88 5.46 -5.74
N THR A 52 -0.25 5.83 -6.86
CA THR A 52 0.50 4.89 -7.70
C THR A 52 1.77 4.39 -7.01
N ILE A 53 2.46 5.26 -6.25
CA ILE A 53 3.67 4.88 -5.49
C ILE A 53 3.30 3.99 -4.31
N ASP A 54 2.19 4.30 -3.62
CA ASP A 54 1.71 3.52 -2.49
C ASP A 54 1.21 2.14 -2.93
N GLU A 55 0.53 2.01 -4.07
CA GLU A 55 0.14 0.70 -4.62
C GLU A 55 1.33 -0.17 -5.00
N VAL A 56 2.35 0.38 -5.65
CA VAL A 56 3.56 -0.37 -6.00
C VAL A 56 4.36 -0.71 -4.74
N HIS A 57 4.47 0.22 -3.79
CA HIS A 57 5.16 -0.02 -2.52
C HIS A 57 4.44 -1.06 -1.66
N ASN A 58 3.12 -1.04 -1.61
CA ASN A 58 2.31 -2.03 -0.90
C ASN A 58 2.39 -3.40 -1.59
N LYS A 59 2.28 -3.48 -2.91
CA LYS A 59 2.44 -4.75 -3.65
C LYS A 59 3.81 -5.39 -3.46
N VAL A 60 4.89 -4.61 -3.40
CA VAL A 60 6.25 -5.13 -3.14
C VAL A 60 6.41 -5.47 -1.65
N LYS A 61 5.84 -4.67 -0.75
CA LYS A 61 5.85 -4.90 0.69
C LYS A 61 5.06 -6.16 1.06
N ASP A 62 3.92 -6.38 0.43
CA ASP A 62 3.11 -7.58 0.63
C ASP A 62 3.81 -8.83 0.11
N LYS A 63 4.49 -8.76 -1.02
CA LYS A 63 5.24 -9.89 -1.60
C LYS A 63 6.43 -10.36 -0.76
N THR A 64 6.98 -9.50 0.08
CA THR A 64 8.13 -9.85 0.97
C THR A 64 7.73 -9.93 2.45
N SER A 65 6.51 -9.55 2.80
CA SER A 65 6.06 -9.50 4.19
C SER A 65 5.77 -10.89 4.75
N PHE A 66 5.24 -11.81 3.94
CA PHE A 66 4.88 -13.16 4.37
C PHE A 66 6.02 -13.89 5.08
N ILE A 67 7.17 -14.06 4.43
CA ILE A 67 8.32 -14.75 5.04
C ILE A 67 8.86 -14.01 6.26
N LYS A 68 8.82 -12.67 6.26
CA LYS A 68 9.26 -11.88 7.44
C LYS A 68 8.36 -12.08 8.65
N LEU A 69 7.05 -12.09 8.44
CA LEU A 69 6.06 -12.34 9.51
C LEU A 69 6.15 -13.78 9.99
N LEU A 70 6.13 -14.75 9.06
CA LEU A 70 6.25 -16.16 9.38
C LEU A 70 7.53 -16.47 10.18
N ARG A 71 8.64 -15.78 9.86
CA ARG A 71 9.89 -15.89 10.62
C ARG A 71 9.74 -15.39 12.05
N ALA A 72 9.12 -14.22 12.24
CA ALA A 72 8.88 -13.68 13.58
C ALA A 72 7.99 -14.61 14.42
N ASP A 73 6.94 -15.17 13.81
CA ASP A 73 6.01 -16.09 14.46
C ASP A 73 6.70 -17.40 14.84
N THR A 74 7.49 -18.00 13.94
CA THR A 74 8.21 -19.24 14.23
C THR A 74 9.32 -19.04 15.29
N GLU A 75 10.05 -17.92 15.27
CA GLU A 75 11.03 -17.58 16.30
C GLU A 75 10.34 -17.39 17.69
N MET A 76 9.14 -16.82 17.71
CA MET A 76 8.34 -16.70 18.94
C MET A 76 7.90 -18.06 19.47
N LEU A 77 7.44 -18.98 18.60
CA LEU A 77 7.09 -20.35 18.98
C LEU A 77 8.27 -21.12 19.61
N VAL A 78 9.47 -20.99 19.01
CA VAL A 78 10.70 -21.60 19.56
C VAL A 78 10.99 -21.09 20.98
N THR A 79 10.75 -19.80 21.23
CA THR A 79 10.98 -19.20 22.55
C THR A 79 9.94 -19.66 23.57
N LYS A 80 8.68 -19.80 23.13
CA LYS A 80 7.53 -20.19 23.96
C LYS A 80 7.57 -21.67 24.34
N CYS A 81 8.11 -22.53 23.47
CA CYS A 81 8.14 -23.97 23.68
C CYS A 81 9.17 -24.38 24.77
N SER A 82 8.70 -25.12 25.79
CA SER A 82 9.50 -25.66 26.86
C SER A 82 9.98 -27.08 26.59
N ASP A 83 9.24 -27.85 25.76
CA ASP A 83 9.56 -29.23 25.45
C ASP A 83 10.78 -29.34 24.51
N PRO A 84 11.82 -30.11 24.83
CA PRO A 84 13.06 -30.13 24.07
C PRO A 84 12.89 -30.79 22.67
N GLU A 85 11.99 -31.79 22.52
CA GLU A 85 11.78 -32.49 21.27
C GLU A 85 11.04 -31.58 20.27
N LEU A 86 9.92 -31.03 20.71
CA LEU A 86 9.13 -30.11 19.88
C LEU A 86 9.90 -28.82 19.56
N LYS A 87 10.68 -28.32 20.51
CA LYS A 87 11.58 -27.17 20.31
C LYS A 87 12.62 -27.43 19.22
N GLY A 88 13.12 -28.68 19.13
CA GLY A 88 14.02 -29.09 18.05
C GLY A 88 13.34 -28.97 16.67
N LYS A 89 12.10 -29.45 16.55
CA LYS A 89 11.29 -29.35 15.31
C LYS A 89 10.98 -27.89 14.96
N LEU A 90 10.57 -27.08 15.93
CA LEU A 90 10.30 -25.64 15.73
C LEU A 90 11.54 -24.86 15.29
N LYS A 91 12.73 -25.19 15.83
CA LYS A 91 13.99 -24.61 15.35
C LYS A 91 14.28 -24.97 13.91
N THR A 92 14.06 -26.23 13.52
CA THR A 92 14.23 -26.67 12.13
C THR A 92 13.27 -25.91 11.20
N LEU A 93 12.00 -25.78 11.61
CA LEU A 93 11.02 -24.98 10.86
C LEU A 93 11.45 -23.52 10.74
N ALA A 94 11.90 -22.88 11.82
CA ALA A 94 12.38 -21.50 11.81
C ALA A 94 13.60 -21.31 10.88
N GLU A 95 14.52 -22.27 10.84
CA GLU A 95 15.63 -22.26 9.89
C GLU A 95 15.16 -22.42 8.45
N GLU A 96 14.22 -23.34 8.18
CA GLU A 96 13.62 -23.52 6.84
C GLU A 96 12.94 -22.22 6.37
N VAL A 97 12.20 -21.51 7.24
CA VAL A 97 11.61 -20.21 6.95
C VAL A 97 12.69 -19.15 6.66
N ARG A 98 13.77 -19.14 7.47
CA ARG A 98 14.88 -18.20 7.30
C ARG A 98 15.58 -18.31 5.94
N PHE A 99 15.70 -19.53 5.41
CA PHE A 99 16.34 -19.79 4.13
C PHE A 99 15.35 -19.84 2.95
N SER A 100 14.05 -19.60 3.21
CA SER A 100 13.02 -19.53 2.20
C SER A 100 13.12 -18.26 1.37
N ASP A 101 12.71 -18.37 0.09
CA ASP A 101 12.66 -17.21 -0.80
C ASP A 101 11.63 -16.20 -0.29
N PRO A 102 12.02 -14.93 -0.07
CA PRO A 102 11.09 -13.92 0.42
C PRO A 102 10.02 -13.51 -0.62
N MET A 103 10.21 -13.83 -1.89
CA MET A 103 9.27 -13.46 -2.94
C MET A 103 8.01 -14.31 -2.89
N SER A 104 6.86 -13.67 -2.78
CA SER A 104 5.54 -14.26 -2.91
C SER A 104 4.93 -13.98 -4.29
N ASN A 105 4.04 -14.86 -4.74
CA ASN A 105 3.28 -14.75 -5.97
C ASN A 105 1.81 -15.05 -5.68
N GLU A 106 0.90 -14.47 -6.46
CA GLU A 106 -0.54 -14.71 -6.34
C GLU A 106 -0.90 -16.21 -6.37
N ALA A 107 -0.17 -17.00 -7.18
CA ALA A 107 -0.33 -18.45 -7.23
C ALA A 107 0.04 -19.20 -5.94
N LEU A 108 0.77 -18.54 -5.02
CA LEU A 108 1.19 -19.12 -3.74
C LEU A 108 0.31 -18.66 -2.57
N PHE A 109 -0.59 -17.71 -2.80
CA PHE A 109 -1.36 -17.04 -1.76
C PHE A 109 -2.16 -18.02 -0.88
N GLU A 110 -2.88 -18.96 -1.46
CA GLU A 110 -3.65 -19.95 -0.68
C GLU A 110 -2.74 -20.84 0.16
N LEU A 111 -1.63 -21.29 -0.41
CA LEU A 111 -0.66 -22.12 0.31
C LEU A 111 0.03 -21.33 1.45
N GLU A 112 0.35 -20.07 1.22
CA GLU A 112 0.93 -19.17 2.24
C GLU A 112 -0.06 -18.91 3.38
N LYS A 113 -1.34 -18.78 3.06
CA LYS A 113 -2.41 -18.65 4.05
C LYS A 113 -2.57 -19.93 4.89
N GLU A 114 -2.53 -21.10 4.26
CA GLU A 114 -2.58 -22.38 4.99
C GLU A 114 -1.38 -22.55 5.93
N ILE A 115 -0.19 -22.15 5.51
CA ILE A 115 1.02 -22.17 6.35
C ILE A 115 0.83 -21.26 7.58
N THR A 116 0.31 -20.03 7.37
CA THR A 116 0.05 -19.09 8.46
C THR A 116 -0.94 -19.66 9.47
N LEU A 117 -2.03 -20.27 8.98
CA LEU A 117 -3.02 -20.92 9.84
C LEU A 117 -2.40 -22.08 10.65
N ALA A 118 -1.58 -22.92 10.03
CA ALA A 118 -0.91 -24.01 10.73
C ALA A 118 0.04 -23.50 11.82
N VAL A 119 0.78 -22.42 11.58
CA VAL A 119 1.65 -21.81 12.57
C VAL A 119 0.85 -21.20 13.73
N SER A 120 -0.30 -20.56 13.44
CA SER A 120 -1.21 -20.05 14.45
C SER A 120 -1.81 -21.18 15.30
N GLU A 121 -2.27 -22.25 14.67
CA GLU A 121 -2.79 -23.48 15.34
C GLU A 121 -1.71 -24.09 16.26
N CYS A 122 -0.47 -24.16 15.78
CA CYS A 122 0.64 -24.62 16.60
C CYS A 122 0.84 -23.75 17.88
N SER A 123 0.66 -22.42 17.77
CA SER A 123 0.71 -21.52 18.93
C SER A 123 -0.40 -21.81 19.94
N GLU A 124 -1.63 -22.02 19.49
CA GLU A 124 -2.77 -22.34 20.34
C GLU A 124 -2.61 -23.70 21.04
N LEU A 125 -2.06 -24.70 20.32
CA LEU A 125 -1.78 -26.02 20.87
C LEU A 125 -0.66 -25.98 21.93
N LEU A 126 0.34 -25.11 21.77
CA LEU A 126 1.36 -24.87 22.80
C LEU A 126 0.73 -24.23 24.04
N ASP A 127 -0.23 -23.30 23.89
CA ASP A 127 -0.93 -22.69 25.02
C ASP A 127 -1.81 -23.69 25.76
N SER A 128 -2.41 -24.63 25.04
CA SER A 128 -3.21 -25.72 25.62
C SER A 128 -2.38 -26.90 26.13
N ASN A 129 -1.05 -26.86 25.94
CA ASN A 129 -0.10 -27.91 26.34
C ASN A 129 -0.37 -29.27 25.64
N ASP A 130 -0.97 -29.24 24.43
CA ASP A 130 -1.17 -30.45 23.60
C ASP A 130 0.05 -30.65 22.66
N LEU A 131 1.15 -31.11 23.26
CA LEU A 131 2.44 -31.21 22.58
C LEU A 131 2.42 -32.24 21.42
N ALA A 132 1.60 -33.28 21.53
CA ALA A 132 1.51 -34.32 20.50
C ALA A 132 0.91 -33.73 19.20
N LYS A 133 -0.21 -33.00 19.30
CA LYS A 133 -0.82 -32.35 18.13
C LYS A 133 0.02 -31.18 17.62
N ALA A 134 0.64 -30.40 18.52
CA ALA A 134 1.54 -29.32 18.14
C ALA A 134 2.72 -29.84 17.28
N SER A 135 3.25 -31.03 17.62
CA SER A 135 4.30 -31.70 16.84
C SER A 135 3.82 -32.09 15.44
N GLU A 136 2.62 -32.66 15.33
CA GLU A 136 2.02 -33.03 14.03
C GLU A 136 1.76 -31.80 13.14
N VAL A 137 1.21 -30.74 13.70
CA VAL A 137 0.96 -29.49 13.00
C VAL A 137 2.27 -28.80 12.57
N CYS A 138 3.33 -28.87 13.37
CA CYS A 138 4.65 -28.37 13.02
C CYS A 138 5.24 -29.14 11.82
N ASP A 139 5.15 -30.47 11.81
CA ASP A 139 5.60 -31.30 10.70
C ASP A 139 4.81 -31.00 9.40
N LYS A 140 3.49 -30.79 9.51
CA LYS A 140 2.63 -30.35 8.41
C LYS A 140 3.06 -28.99 7.86
N ALA A 141 3.30 -28.00 8.71
CA ALA A 141 3.76 -26.67 8.33
C ALA A 141 5.11 -26.72 7.60
N SER A 142 6.08 -27.53 8.06
CA SER A 142 7.36 -27.76 7.39
C SER A 142 7.17 -28.35 5.98
N LEU A 143 6.28 -29.33 5.84
CA LEU A 143 6.00 -29.95 4.54
C LEU A 143 5.40 -28.93 3.55
N MET A 144 4.43 -28.13 4.01
CA MET A 144 3.78 -27.08 3.19
C MET A 144 4.78 -26.00 2.80
N LEU A 145 5.70 -25.62 3.69
CA LEU A 145 6.77 -24.66 3.38
C LEU A 145 7.73 -25.18 2.31
N LYS A 146 8.09 -26.45 2.36
CA LYS A 146 8.90 -27.13 1.31
C LYS A 146 8.19 -27.11 -0.04
N GLU A 147 6.89 -27.41 -0.05
CA GLU A 147 6.06 -27.33 -1.25
C GLU A 147 6.02 -25.91 -1.81
N ARG A 148 5.77 -24.90 -0.95
CA ARG A 148 5.80 -23.48 -1.31
C ARG A 148 7.14 -23.08 -1.95
N ASN A 149 8.24 -23.47 -1.34
CA ASN A 149 9.58 -23.16 -1.85
C ASN A 149 9.86 -23.85 -3.21
N LYS A 150 9.37 -25.07 -3.40
CA LYS A 150 9.46 -25.76 -4.69
C LYS A 150 8.64 -25.05 -5.77
N LYS A 151 7.39 -24.68 -5.48
CA LYS A 151 6.53 -23.91 -6.39
C LYS A 151 7.11 -22.54 -6.72
N CYS A 152 7.65 -21.84 -5.71
CA CYS A 152 8.29 -20.53 -5.90
C CYS A 152 9.49 -20.61 -6.87
N LYS A 153 10.30 -21.67 -6.80
CA LYS A 153 11.41 -21.89 -7.73
C LYS A 153 10.93 -22.19 -9.15
N ALA A 154 9.78 -22.85 -9.32
CA ALA A 154 9.21 -23.17 -10.62
C ALA A 154 8.55 -21.96 -11.30
N LEU A 155 8.19 -20.92 -10.53
CA LEU A 155 7.55 -19.69 -11.02
C LEU A 155 8.55 -18.56 -11.34
N LYS A 156 9.85 -18.77 -11.15
CA LYS A 156 10.94 -17.87 -11.52
C LYS A 156 11.43 -18.15 -12.93
#